data_afef5857f0940945f54aa1b613ee5fd3
#
_entry.id   afef5857f0940945f54aa1b613ee5fd3
#
_cell.length_a   1.000
_cell.length_b   1.000
_cell.length_c   1.000
_cell.angle_alpha   90.00
_cell.angle_beta   90.00
_cell.angle_gamma   90.00
#
_symmetry.space_group_name_H-M   'P 1'
#
loop_
_entity.id
_entity.type
_entity.pdbx_description
1 polymer ?
#
loop_
_entity_poly.entity_id
_entity_poly.type
_entity_poly.pdbx_seq_one_letter_code
_entity_poly.pdbx_strand_id
1 'polypeptide(L)'
;MKYRKLGTTDLDVSVICLGTMTWGEQNNQDDGFEQMDYSFERGVNFFDTAEVYSIPTRSETYGKTEEIIGNWFGQNNKRKKIILATKICAKSEGNSWIRDGGPNLIFDKKNICLLYTSPSPRD
;
A
#
# COMPACT_ATOMS: atom_id res chain seq x y z
N MET A 1 1.21 19.20 11.98
CA MET A 1 0.72 18.79 10.63
C MET A 1 -0.55 19.55 10.28
N LYS A 2 -0.76 19.91 9.01
CA LYS A 2 -2.04 20.43 8.50
C LYS A 2 -2.83 19.30 7.87
N TYR A 3 -4.17 19.35 7.98
CA TYR A 3 -5.08 18.37 7.40
C TYR A 3 -6.08 19.05 6.49
N ARG A 4 -6.65 18.29 5.56
CA ARG A 4 -7.72 18.71 4.66
C ARG A 4 -8.62 17.53 4.30
N LYS A 5 -9.84 17.81 3.87
CA LYS A 5 -10.73 16.77 3.34
C LYS A 5 -10.15 16.15 2.06
N LEU A 6 -10.25 14.84 1.96
CA LEU A 6 -9.93 14.10 0.73
C LEU A 6 -11.11 14.24 -0.25
N GLY A 7 -11.03 15.23 -1.14
CA GLY A 7 -12.12 15.54 -2.05
C GLY A 7 -13.42 15.88 -1.29
N THR A 8 -14.52 15.20 -1.64
CA THR A 8 -15.85 15.36 -1.03
C THR A 8 -16.13 14.35 0.09
N THR A 9 -15.16 13.58 0.50
CA THR A 9 -15.28 12.57 1.55
C THR A 9 -15.21 13.18 2.94
N ASP A 10 -15.58 12.41 3.96
CA ASP A 10 -15.42 12.80 5.37
C ASP A 10 -14.02 12.55 5.93
N LEU A 11 -13.10 12.01 5.10
CA LEU A 11 -11.75 11.70 5.50
C LEU A 11 -10.90 12.96 5.61
N ASP A 12 -10.30 13.19 6.78
CA ASP A 12 -9.30 14.23 7.02
C ASP A 12 -7.89 13.63 6.82
N VAL A 13 -7.23 14.03 5.75
CA VAL A 13 -5.88 13.56 5.43
C VAL A 13 -4.83 14.64 5.68
N SER A 14 -3.66 14.23 6.12
CA SER A 14 -2.50 15.13 6.18
C SER A 14 -2.16 15.65 4.79
N VAL A 15 -1.72 16.92 4.71
CA VAL A 15 -1.33 17.53 3.42
C VAL A 15 -0.06 16.91 2.83
N ILE A 16 0.66 16.12 3.64
CA ILE A 16 1.77 15.26 3.23
C ILE A 16 1.27 13.82 3.21
N CYS A 17 1.56 13.10 2.15
CA CYS A 17 1.32 11.66 2.01
C CYS A 17 2.65 10.91 2.03
N LEU A 18 2.74 9.83 2.80
CA LEU A 18 3.91 8.95 2.79
C LEU A 18 3.81 7.97 1.62
N GLY A 19 4.70 8.11 0.63
CA GLY A 19 4.87 7.13 -0.44
C GLY A 19 5.73 5.95 0.04
N THR A 20 5.44 4.74 -0.45
CA THR A 20 6.02 3.50 0.12
C THR A 20 6.67 2.58 -0.92
N MET A 21 6.75 2.99 -2.16
CA MET A 21 7.05 2.12 -3.31
C MET A 21 8.43 1.45 -3.33
N THR A 22 9.33 1.83 -2.43
CA THR A 22 10.71 1.32 -2.40
C THR A 22 10.92 0.21 -1.37
N TRP A 23 9.95 0.00 -0.47
CA TRP A 23 10.09 -0.96 0.63
C TRP A 23 9.93 -2.41 0.16
N GLY A 24 10.96 -3.19 0.38
CA GLY A 24 11.05 -4.58 -0.07
C GLY A 24 12.02 -4.79 -1.26
N GLU A 25 12.53 -3.69 -1.82
CA GLU A 25 13.58 -3.69 -2.86
C GLU A 25 14.76 -2.81 -2.44
N GLN A 26 14.60 -1.49 -2.51
CA GLN A 26 15.64 -0.51 -2.18
C GLN A 26 15.80 -0.31 -0.67
N ASN A 27 14.73 -0.48 0.07
CA ASN A 27 14.68 -0.38 1.53
C ASN A 27 14.16 -1.69 2.11
N ASN A 28 14.69 -2.08 3.24
CA ASN A 28 14.22 -3.24 3.98
C ASN A 28 13.04 -2.90 4.90
N GLN A 29 12.56 -3.88 5.67
CA GLN A 29 11.44 -3.70 6.59
C GLN A 29 11.74 -2.69 7.70
N ASP A 30 12.95 -2.72 8.24
CA ASP A 30 13.34 -1.84 9.34
C ASP A 30 13.40 -0.38 8.88
N ASP A 31 13.92 -0.13 7.68
CA ASP A 31 13.87 1.19 7.04
C ASP A 31 12.41 1.68 6.87
N GLY A 32 11.52 0.79 6.43
CA GLY A 32 10.09 1.08 6.27
C GLY A 32 9.43 1.43 7.61
N PHE A 33 9.75 0.68 8.66
CA PHE A 33 9.24 0.92 10.02
C PHE A 33 9.72 2.27 10.56
N GLU A 34 11.00 2.58 10.43
CA GLU A 34 11.55 3.88 10.84
C GLU A 34 10.85 5.05 10.12
N GLN A 35 10.66 4.94 8.81
CA GLN A 35 9.98 5.96 8.02
C GLN A 35 8.49 6.12 8.42
N MET A 36 7.79 5.01 8.68
CA MET A 36 6.40 5.05 9.15
C MET A 36 6.28 5.67 10.55
N ASP A 37 7.15 5.26 11.49
CA ASP A 37 7.16 5.82 12.84
C ASP A 37 7.48 7.31 12.82
N TYR A 38 8.52 7.72 12.11
CA TYR A 38 8.90 9.11 11.95
C TYR A 38 7.76 9.96 11.38
N SER A 39 7.09 9.46 10.34
CA SER A 39 5.98 10.15 9.69
C SER A 39 4.77 10.25 10.60
N PHE A 40 4.41 9.15 11.26
CA PHE A 40 3.28 9.06 12.17
C PHE A 40 3.43 10.02 13.37
N GLU A 41 4.61 10.05 14.00
CA GLU A 41 4.91 10.94 15.12
C GLU A 41 4.77 12.42 14.76
N ARG A 42 4.96 12.76 13.47
CA ARG A 42 4.78 14.13 12.94
C ARG A 42 3.37 14.39 12.44
N GLY A 43 2.44 13.46 12.66
CA GLY A 43 1.04 13.60 12.34
C GLY A 43 0.70 13.29 10.87
N VAL A 44 1.57 12.62 10.12
CA VAL A 44 1.19 12.06 8.81
C VAL A 44 0.26 10.89 9.06
N ASN A 45 -0.96 10.96 8.52
CA ASN A 45 -1.97 9.91 8.63
C ASN A 45 -2.40 9.35 7.28
N PHE A 46 -1.76 9.76 6.20
CA PHE A 46 -2.09 9.35 4.84
C PHE A 46 -0.89 8.65 4.21
N PHE A 47 -1.04 7.37 3.88
CA PHE A 47 -0.01 6.54 3.26
C PHE A 47 -0.50 6.05 1.90
N ASP A 48 0.40 5.99 0.92
CA ASP A 48 0.13 5.52 -0.43
C ASP A 48 0.95 4.27 -0.72
N THR A 49 0.26 3.20 -1.09
CA THR A 49 0.84 1.93 -1.51
C THR A 49 0.23 1.45 -2.83
N ALA A 50 0.63 0.29 -3.30
CA ALA A 50 0.01 -0.38 -4.44
C ALA A 50 0.24 -1.89 -4.37
N GLU A 51 -0.69 -2.63 -4.96
CA GLU A 51 -0.59 -4.08 -5.12
C GLU A 51 0.76 -4.53 -5.71
N VAL A 52 1.27 -3.77 -6.68
CA VAL A 52 2.51 -4.14 -7.39
C VAL A 52 3.80 -3.74 -6.70
N TYR A 53 3.71 -2.98 -5.59
CA TYR A 53 4.92 -2.53 -4.89
C TYR A 53 5.59 -3.72 -4.17
N SER A 54 6.89 -3.76 -4.19
CA SER A 54 7.89 -2.71 -4.43
C SER A 54 8.24 -2.51 -5.90
N ILE A 55 8.95 -1.39 -6.15
CA ILE A 55 9.47 -1.02 -7.48
C ILE A 55 11.01 -1.13 -7.47
N PRO A 56 11.63 -1.73 -8.50
CA PRO A 56 11.02 -2.28 -9.71
C PRO A 56 10.16 -3.53 -9.42
N THR A 57 9.05 -3.63 -10.17
CA THR A 57 8.08 -4.73 -9.99
C THR A 57 8.69 -6.06 -10.43
N ARG A 58 8.74 -7.03 -9.51
CA ARG A 58 9.25 -8.39 -9.73
C ARG A 58 8.32 -9.39 -9.05
N SER A 59 8.25 -10.62 -9.57
CA SER A 59 7.46 -11.68 -8.95
C SER A 59 7.89 -12.01 -7.52
N GLU A 60 9.19 -11.89 -7.23
CA GLU A 60 9.81 -12.23 -5.95
C GLU A 60 9.49 -11.20 -4.85
N THR A 61 9.25 -9.95 -5.23
CA THR A 61 9.03 -8.82 -4.30
C THR A 61 7.64 -8.19 -4.42
N TYR A 62 6.80 -8.75 -5.28
CA TYR A 62 5.40 -8.37 -5.42
C TYR A 62 4.65 -8.43 -4.09
N GLY A 63 3.98 -7.34 -3.75
CA GLY A 63 3.22 -7.23 -2.51
C GLY A 63 4.07 -7.01 -1.24
N LYS A 64 5.40 -7.00 -1.35
CA LYS A 64 6.30 -6.89 -0.20
C LYS A 64 6.11 -5.58 0.56
N THR A 65 5.86 -4.49 -0.13
CA THR A 65 5.57 -3.20 0.51
C THR A 65 4.32 -3.26 1.40
N GLU A 66 3.25 -3.88 0.91
CA GLU A 66 2.01 -4.03 1.69
C GLU A 66 2.18 -5.00 2.86
N GLU A 67 2.99 -6.06 2.70
CA GLU A 67 3.38 -6.95 3.80
C GLU A 67 4.11 -6.18 4.91
N ILE A 68 5.08 -5.34 4.56
CA ILE A 68 5.82 -4.49 5.51
C ILE A 68 4.87 -3.55 6.25
N ILE A 69 3.95 -2.90 5.54
CA ILE A 69 2.94 -2.02 6.14
C ILE A 69 2.04 -2.80 7.12
N GLY A 70 1.60 -3.99 6.71
CA GLY A 70 0.77 -4.86 7.54
C GLY A 70 1.48 -5.30 8.82
N ASN A 71 2.75 -5.68 8.72
CA ASN A 71 3.58 -6.03 9.87
C ASN A 71 3.71 -4.86 10.85
N TRP A 72 3.88 -3.65 10.35
CA TRP A 72 3.92 -2.43 11.18
C TRP A 72 2.58 -2.18 11.89
N PHE A 73 1.45 -2.36 11.21
CA PHE A 73 0.13 -2.25 11.84
C PHE A 73 -0.07 -3.28 12.94
N GLY A 74 0.37 -4.52 12.73
CA GLY A 74 0.27 -5.60 13.71
C GLY A 74 1.02 -5.31 15.01
N GLN A 75 2.17 -4.66 14.93
CA GLN A 75 2.98 -4.34 16.12
C GLN A 75 2.44 -3.14 16.91
N ASN A 76 1.81 -2.18 16.26
CA ASN A 76 1.61 -0.85 16.85
C ASN A 76 0.15 -0.47 17.06
N ASN A 77 -0.81 -1.31 16.70
CA ASN A 77 -2.25 -1.01 16.76
C ASN A 77 -2.64 0.37 16.16
N LYS A 78 -1.88 0.81 15.13
CA LYS A 78 -2.02 2.14 14.51
C LYS A 78 -2.97 2.12 13.29
N ARG A 79 -3.46 0.94 12.86
CA ARG A 79 -4.27 0.79 11.63
C ARG A 79 -5.43 1.78 11.53
N LYS A 80 -6.19 1.96 12.62
CA LYS A 80 -7.35 2.86 12.67
C LYS A 80 -7.00 4.34 12.60
N LYS A 81 -5.74 4.70 12.75
CA LYS A 81 -5.26 6.08 12.71
C LYS A 81 -4.67 6.47 11.36
N ILE A 82 -4.53 5.50 10.46
CA ILE A 82 -3.93 5.69 9.14
C ILE A 82 -4.99 5.48 8.06
N ILE A 83 -5.04 6.42 7.13
CA ILE A 83 -5.78 6.30 5.87
C ILE A 83 -4.78 5.75 4.86
N LEU A 84 -5.00 4.51 4.44
CA LEU A 84 -4.14 3.80 3.49
C LEU A 84 -4.81 3.79 2.12
N ALA A 85 -4.21 4.48 1.15
CA ALA A 85 -4.59 4.37 -0.24
C ALA A 85 -3.78 3.25 -0.91
N THR A 86 -4.46 2.35 -1.61
CA THR A 86 -3.83 1.34 -2.45
C THR A 86 -4.34 1.40 -3.88
N LYS A 87 -3.64 0.74 -4.79
CA LYS A 87 -3.94 0.74 -6.23
C LYS A 87 -3.97 -0.69 -6.75
N ILE A 88 -4.95 -0.98 -7.60
CA ILE A 88 -5.04 -2.27 -8.31
C ILE A 88 -4.19 -2.23 -9.58
N CYS A 89 -3.48 -3.32 -9.86
CA CYS A 89 -2.72 -3.45 -11.10
C CYS A 89 -3.63 -3.77 -12.28
N ALA A 90 -3.46 -3.03 -13.36
CA ALA A 90 -4.04 -3.34 -14.66
C ALA A 90 -3.09 -4.20 -15.50
N LYS A 91 -3.61 -4.67 -16.64
CA LYS A 91 -2.81 -5.37 -17.64
C LYS A 91 -1.60 -4.51 -18.04
N SER A 92 -0.43 -5.07 -17.90
CA SER A 92 0.81 -4.54 -18.47
C SER A 92 1.67 -5.68 -19.00
N GLU A 93 2.49 -5.39 -19.99
CA GLU A 93 3.47 -6.34 -20.49
C GLU A 93 4.45 -6.70 -19.34
N GLY A 94 4.71 -7.98 -19.15
CA GLY A 94 5.61 -8.50 -18.12
C GLY A 94 4.97 -8.78 -16.76
N ASN A 95 3.71 -8.39 -16.51
CA ASN A 95 3.02 -8.60 -15.23
C ASN A 95 1.96 -9.72 -15.28
N SER A 96 2.11 -10.67 -16.18
CA SER A 96 1.13 -11.76 -16.39
C SER A 96 1.00 -12.73 -15.22
N TRP A 97 1.94 -12.71 -14.29
CA TRP A 97 1.96 -13.53 -13.09
C TRP A 97 1.15 -12.96 -11.92
N ILE A 98 0.70 -11.70 -12.01
CA ILE A 98 -0.10 -11.06 -10.94
C ILE A 98 -1.48 -11.69 -10.88
N ARG A 99 -1.92 -12.13 -9.69
CA ARG A 99 -3.25 -12.67 -9.40
C ARG A 99 -3.68 -13.84 -10.30
N ASP A 100 -2.74 -14.65 -10.77
CA ASP A 100 -3.00 -15.77 -11.72
C ASP A 100 -3.80 -15.34 -12.97
N GLY A 101 -3.91 -14.03 -13.20
CA GLY A 101 -4.81 -13.46 -14.20
C GLY A 101 -4.21 -13.35 -15.58
N GLY A 102 -2.88 -13.49 -15.70
CA GLY A 102 -2.18 -13.40 -16.98
C GLY A 102 -2.61 -12.18 -17.80
N PRO A 103 -2.92 -12.38 -19.08
CA PRO A 103 -3.35 -11.29 -19.97
C PRO A 103 -4.71 -10.67 -19.60
N ASN A 104 -5.43 -11.22 -18.62
CA ASN A 104 -6.79 -10.82 -18.23
C ASN A 104 -6.85 -9.96 -16.99
N LEU A 105 -5.75 -9.30 -16.60
CA LEU A 105 -5.76 -8.30 -15.54
C LEU A 105 -6.57 -7.08 -15.99
N ILE A 106 -7.82 -7.03 -15.59
CA ILE A 106 -8.74 -5.91 -15.91
C ILE A 106 -9.28 -5.29 -14.61
N PHE A 107 -9.73 -4.05 -14.71
CA PHE A 107 -10.40 -3.35 -13.62
C PHE A 107 -11.88 -3.75 -13.55
N ASP A 108 -12.16 -4.98 -13.16
CA ASP A 108 -13.53 -5.44 -12.94
C ASP A 108 -13.79 -5.69 -11.44
N LYS A 109 -15.07 -5.89 -11.11
CA LYS A 109 -15.49 -6.16 -9.73
C LYS A 109 -14.78 -7.38 -9.14
N LYS A 110 -14.56 -8.43 -9.92
CA LYS A 110 -13.90 -9.66 -9.48
C LYS A 110 -12.47 -9.39 -9.06
N ASN A 111 -11.69 -8.71 -9.92
CA ASN A 111 -10.30 -8.36 -9.63
C ASN A 111 -10.18 -7.40 -8.45
N ILE A 112 -11.06 -6.41 -8.34
CA ILE A 112 -11.10 -5.49 -7.20
C ILE A 112 -11.42 -6.25 -5.91
N CYS A 113 -12.40 -7.17 -5.93
CA CYS A 113 -12.74 -7.98 -4.76
C CYS A 113 -11.57 -8.87 -4.30
N LEU A 114 -10.78 -9.43 -5.22
CA LEU A 114 -9.60 -10.21 -4.87
C LEU A 114 -8.60 -9.43 -4.04
N LEU A 115 -8.46 -8.12 -4.26
CA LEU A 115 -7.63 -7.24 -3.44
C LEU A 115 -8.09 -7.16 -1.97
N TYR A 116 -9.41 -7.18 -1.74
CA TYR A 116 -10.00 -7.09 -0.39
C TYR A 116 -10.11 -8.44 0.30
N THR A 117 -10.15 -9.54 -0.45
CA THR A 117 -10.33 -10.90 0.09
C THR A 117 -9.05 -11.71 0.13
N SER A 118 -7.98 -11.25 -0.49
CA SER A 118 -6.65 -11.83 -0.35
C SER A 118 -6.21 -11.74 1.12
N PRO A 119 -5.49 -12.73 1.65
CA PRO A 119 -4.88 -12.66 2.98
C PRO A 119 -3.71 -11.66 2.99
N SER A 120 -3.97 -10.48 2.49
CA SER A 120 -3.06 -9.36 2.54
C SER A 120 -3.23 -8.63 3.87
N PRO A 121 -2.16 -8.12 4.48
CA PRO A 121 -2.21 -7.38 5.74
C PRO A 121 -2.92 -6.02 5.63
N ARG A 122 -3.82 -5.86 4.68
CA ARG A 122 -4.59 -4.60 4.46
C ARG A 122 -5.68 -4.35 5.50
N ASP A 123 -6.09 -5.38 6.24
CA ASP A 123 -7.18 -5.34 7.22
C ASP A 123 -6.67 -5.19 8.66
#